data_1c04010761b80a109a73d20e9486432d
#
_entry.id   1c04010761b80a109a73d20e9486432d
#
_cell.length_a   1.000
_cell.length_b   1.000
_cell.length_c   1.000
_cell.angle_alpha   90.00
_cell.angle_beta   90.00
_cell.angle_gamma   90.00
#
_symmetry.space_group_name_H-M   'P 1'
#
loop_
_entity.id
_entity.type
_entity.pdbx_description
1 polymer ?
#
loop_
_entity_poly.entity_id
_entity_poly.type
_entity_poly.pdbx_seq_one_letter_code
_entity_poly.pdbx_strand_id
1 'polypeptide(L)'
;MNHSLPDDLLLAIDNGTQSVRALLFDLHGHLIAKAQQPLDAYTTPQPGWHEHDVDAFWQAAACVCQRLWLDHPQACPRLRGVAVTTQRGTLVALDHEGRPLRPAITWLDQRKATQLPHIAAWWRAAFALARVGGTIDFFQREAEVNWLAQHRASCGAARANCCCCRAI
;
A
#
# COMPACT_ATOMS: atom_id res chain seq x y z
N MET A 1 -14.48 33.66 3.61
CA MET A 1 -15.23 33.07 2.48
C MET A 1 -14.23 32.83 1.36
N ASN A 2 -13.73 31.58 1.22
CA ASN A 2 -12.87 31.24 0.08
C ASN A 2 -13.76 31.12 -1.14
N HIS A 3 -13.68 32.11 -2.02
CA HIS A 3 -14.22 31.95 -3.37
C HIS A 3 -13.36 30.93 -4.10
N SER A 4 -13.83 29.67 -4.20
CA SER A 4 -13.25 28.72 -5.14
C SER A 4 -13.39 29.34 -6.54
N LEU A 5 -12.25 29.57 -7.17
CA LEU A 5 -12.25 30.03 -8.55
C LEU A 5 -12.85 28.92 -9.43
N PRO A 6 -13.64 29.22 -10.45
CA PRO A 6 -14.30 28.22 -11.30
C PRO A 6 -13.32 27.25 -11.99
N ASP A 7 -12.05 27.56 -11.96
CA ASP A 7 -10.96 26.81 -12.59
C ASP A 7 -10.14 25.95 -11.64
N ASP A 8 -10.52 25.81 -10.38
CA ASP A 8 -9.79 25.02 -9.38
C ASP A 8 -9.85 23.52 -9.72
N LEU A 9 -8.74 22.82 -9.42
CA LEU A 9 -8.53 21.43 -9.81
C LEU A 9 -8.17 20.57 -8.59
N LEU A 10 -8.51 19.27 -8.69
CA LEU A 10 -8.14 18.22 -7.73
C LEU A 10 -7.35 17.14 -8.46
N LEU A 11 -6.26 16.68 -7.83
CA LEU A 11 -5.48 15.56 -8.32
C LEU A 11 -5.83 14.30 -7.52
N ALA A 12 -6.19 13.22 -8.19
CA ALA A 12 -6.29 11.90 -7.61
C ALA A 12 -5.14 11.02 -8.14
N ILE A 13 -4.36 10.43 -7.23
CA ILE A 13 -3.34 9.46 -7.56
C ILE A 13 -3.86 8.08 -7.15
N ASP A 14 -4.07 7.21 -8.14
CA ASP A 14 -4.53 5.84 -7.95
C ASP A 14 -3.34 4.88 -8.11
N ASN A 15 -2.84 4.39 -6.98
CA ASN A 15 -1.73 3.44 -6.94
C ASN A 15 -2.29 2.00 -6.91
N GLY A 16 -2.63 1.50 -8.10
CA GLY A 16 -3.20 0.16 -8.27
C GLY A 16 -2.13 -0.94 -8.38
N THR A 17 -2.58 -2.17 -8.54
CA THR A 17 -1.71 -3.36 -8.64
C THR A 17 -0.99 -3.46 -9.99
N GLN A 18 -1.67 -3.07 -11.08
CA GLN A 18 -1.15 -3.22 -12.45
C GLN A 18 -0.68 -1.91 -13.06
N SER A 19 -1.06 -0.78 -12.49
CA SER A 19 -0.69 0.54 -12.99
C SER A 19 -0.92 1.60 -11.94
N VAL A 20 -0.16 2.68 -12.04
CA VAL A 20 -0.41 3.93 -11.32
C VAL A 20 -1.04 4.94 -12.28
N ARG A 21 -2.01 5.70 -11.78
CA ARG A 21 -2.71 6.74 -12.54
C ARG A 21 -2.68 8.05 -11.77
N ALA A 22 -2.49 9.14 -12.51
CA ALA A 22 -2.75 10.49 -12.04
C ALA A 22 -3.94 11.04 -12.81
N LEU A 23 -4.97 11.48 -12.11
CA LEU A 23 -6.24 11.93 -12.67
C LEU A 23 -6.53 13.35 -12.18
N LEU A 24 -6.74 14.26 -13.08
CA LEU A 24 -7.03 15.65 -12.78
C LEU A 24 -8.52 15.92 -13.00
N PHE A 25 -9.18 16.39 -11.97
CA PHE A 25 -10.62 16.69 -11.99
C PHE A 25 -10.88 18.17 -11.74
N ASP A 26 -11.96 18.70 -12.33
CA ASP A 26 -12.54 19.95 -11.87
C ASP A 26 -13.37 19.75 -10.58
N LEU A 27 -13.88 20.84 -10.01
CA LEU A 27 -14.71 20.77 -8.80
C LEU A 27 -16.12 20.19 -9.04
N HIS A 28 -16.50 19.96 -10.30
CA HIS A 28 -17.74 19.30 -10.68
C HIS A 28 -17.58 17.79 -10.87
N GLY A 29 -16.34 17.28 -10.75
CA GLY A 29 -16.04 15.85 -10.93
C GLY A 29 -15.79 15.44 -12.37
N HIS A 30 -15.65 16.38 -13.31
CA HIS A 30 -15.26 16.04 -14.67
C HIS A 30 -13.77 15.75 -14.75
N LEU A 31 -13.42 14.66 -15.43
CA LEU A 31 -12.04 14.30 -15.69
C LEU A 31 -11.46 15.25 -16.77
N ILE A 32 -10.48 16.06 -16.37
CA ILE A 32 -9.81 17.03 -17.25
C ILE A 32 -8.62 16.39 -17.95
N ALA A 33 -7.81 15.61 -17.22
CA ALA A 33 -6.63 14.98 -17.77
C ALA A 33 -6.30 13.69 -17.01
N LYS A 34 -5.57 12.79 -17.67
CA LYS A 34 -5.13 11.51 -17.10
C LYS A 34 -3.76 11.15 -17.64
N ALA A 35 -2.86 10.74 -16.74
CA ALA A 35 -1.64 10.03 -17.07
C ALA A 35 -1.67 8.65 -16.40
N GLN A 36 -1.13 7.64 -17.06
CA GLN A 36 -1.07 6.26 -16.56
C GLN A 36 0.27 5.64 -16.88
N GLN A 37 0.84 4.93 -15.91
CA GLN A 37 2.06 4.14 -16.04
C GLN A 37 1.75 2.70 -15.63
N PRO A 38 1.91 1.72 -16.51
CA PRO A 38 1.90 0.31 -16.13
C PRO A 38 3.00 0.03 -15.11
N LEU A 39 2.73 -0.87 -14.18
CA LEU A 39 3.70 -1.48 -13.30
C LEU A 39 4.17 -2.80 -13.92
N ASP A 40 5.43 -3.14 -13.71
CA ASP A 40 5.95 -4.45 -14.07
C ASP A 40 5.20 -5.55 -13.32
N ALA A 41 5.24 -6.76 -13.87
CA ALA A 41 4.64 -7.91 -13.21
C ALA A 41 5.34 -8.15 -11.86
N TYR A 42 4.55 -8.50 -10.85
CA TYR A 42 5.09 -8.95 -9.58
C TYR A 42 5.94 -10.21 -9.75
N THR A 43 6.92 -10.39 -8.87
CA THR A 43 7.75 -11.57 -8.85
C THR A 43 7.10 -12.67 -8.00
N THR A 44 7.31 -13.93 -8.41
CA THR A 44 6.84 -15.12 -7.68
C THR A 44 8.03 -15.99 -7.30
N PRO A 45 8.78 -15.63 -6.24
CA PRO A 45 9.98 -16.37 -5.83
C PRO A 45 9.70 -17.83 -5.48
N GLN A 46 8.48 -18.12 -5.03
CA GLN A 46 7.97 -19.46 -4.72
C GLN A 46 6.48 -19.54 -5.10
N PRO A 47 5.93 -20.74 -5.31
CA PRO A 47 4.51 -20.91 -5.56
C PRO A 47 3.65 -20.24 -4.48
N GLY A 48 2.71 -19.40 -4.88
CA GLY A 48 1.83 -18.64 -3.99
C GLY A 48 2.45 -17.38 -3.37
N TRP A 49 3.73 -17.08 -3.63
CA TRP A 49 4.37 -15.85 -3.20
C TRP A 49 4.23 -14.78 -4.29
N HIS A 50 3.82 -13.58 -3.88
CA HIS A 50 3.65 -12.46 -4.81
C HIS A 50 4.30 -11.21 -4.20
N GLU A 51 5.43 -10.83 -4.78
CA GLU A 51 6.26 -9.71 -4.31
C GLU A 51 6.44 -8.66 -5.39
N HIS A 52 6.60 -7.41 -4.98
CA HIS A 52 6.84 -6.31 -5.91
C HIS A 52 7.93 -5.40 -5.37
N ASP A 53 8.70 -4.80 -6.28
CA ASP A 53 9.67 -3.78 -5.91
C ASP A 53 8.94 -2.54 -5.35
N VAL A 54 9.36 -2.11 -4.15
CA VAL A 54 8.76 -0.96 -3.47
C VAL A 54 9.04 0.33 -4.23
N ASP A 55 10.24 0.48 -4.78
CA ASP A 55 10.64 1.68 -5.49
C ASP A 55 9.89 1.86 -6.81
N ALA A 56 9.45 0.76 -7.44
CA ALA A 56 8.66 0.81 -8.66
C ALA A 56 7.34 1.58 -8.48
N PHE A 57 6.68 1.44 -7.32
CA PHE A 57 5.44 2.19 -7.03
C PHE A 57 5.71 3.70 -6.97
N TRP A 58 6.79 4.10 -6.30
CA TRP A 58 7.15 5.51 -6.20
C TRP A 58 7.55 6.10 -7.56
N GLN A 59 8.38 5.38 -8.31
CA GLN A 59 8.84 5.80 -9.64
C GLN A 59 7.67 5.96 -10.60
N ALA A 60 6.72 5.01 -10.59
CA ALA A 60 5.52 5.11 -11.40
C ALA A 60 4.63 6.30 -11.00
N ALA A 61 4.43 6.53 -9.69
CA ALA A 61 3.68 7.69 -9.21
C ALA A 61 4.33 9.02 -9.60
N ALA A 62 5.65 9.12 -9.46
CA ALA A 62 6.40 10.30 -9.89
C ALA A 62 6.30 10.51 -11.42
N CYS A 63 6.44 9.43 -12.19
CA CYS A 63 6.34 9.47 -13.64
C CYS A 63 4.99 9.98 -14.13
N VAL A 64 3.86 9.46 -13.61
CA VAL A 64 2.54 9.90 -14.03
C VAL A 64 2.26 11.35 -13.65
N CYS A 65 2.72 11.79 -12.49
CA CYS A 65 2.60 13.19 -12.09
C CYS A 65 3.44 14.11 -12.99
N GLN A 66 4.69 13.75 -13.27
CA GLN A 66 5.57 14.53 -14.16
C GLN A 66 4.96 14.65 -15.56
N ARG A 67 4.49 13.55 -16.14
CA ARG A 67 3.80 13.57 -17.46
C ARG A 67 2.60 14.46 -17.45
N LEU A 68 1.76 14.36 -16.41
CA LEU A 68 0.57 15.21 -16.29
C LEU A 68 0.91 16.70 -16.28
N TRP A 69 1.99 17.09 -15.56
CA TRP A 69 2.44 18.50 -15.51
C TRP A 69 3.12 18.96 -16.81
N LEU A 70 3.80 18.09 -17.51
CA LEU A 70 4.39 18.41 -18.82
C LEU A 70 3.29 18.66 -19.87
N ASP A 71 2.24 17.82 -19.86
CA ASP A 71 1.14 17.92 -20.80
C ASP A 71 0.16 19.07 -20.44
N HIS A 72 0.07 19.43 -19.14
CA HIS A 72 -0.86 20.42 -18.60
C HIS A 72 -0.17 21.40 -17.61
N PRO A 73 0.82 22.20 -18.06
CA PRO A 73 1.62 23.06 -17.19
C PRO A 73 0.77 24.12 -16.46
N GLN A 74 -0.35 24.52 -17.03
CA GLN A 74 -1.28 25.50 -16.45
C GLN A 74 -2.13 24.94 -15.30
N ALA A 75 -2.10 23.61 -15.07
CA ALA A 75 -2.94 22.98 -14.07
C ALA A 75 -2.35 23.11 -12.65
N CYS A 76 -1.01 23.11 -12.52
CA CYS A 76 -0.33 23.10 -11.23
C CYS A 76 -0.73 24.30 -10.32
N PRO A 77 -0.75 25.56 -10.78
CA PRO A 77 -1.17 26.70 -9.94
C PRO A 77 -2.66 26.68 -9.55
N ARG A 78 -3.47 25.88 -10.25
CA ARG A 78 -4.90 25.72 -10.00
C ARG A 78 -5.22 24.57 -9.06
N LEU A 79 -4.22 23.78 -8.67
CA LEU A 79 -4.39 22.60 -7.81
C LEU A 79 -4.73 23.04 -6.39
N ARG A 80 -5.85 22.52 -5.84
CA ARG A 80 -6.32 22.79 -4.47
C ARG A 80 -6.21 21.62 -3.53
N GLY A 81 -6.11 20.43 -4.06
CA GLY A 81 -6.00 19.23 -3.23
C GLY A 81 -5.46 18.04 -3.99
N VAL A 82 -4.88 17.13 -3.23
CA VAL A 82 -4.39 15.84 -3.72
C VAL A 82 -4.99 14.74 -2.86
N ALA A 83 -5.57 13.73 -3.50
CA ALA A 83 -6.00 12.50 -2.87
C ALA A 83 -5.16 11.35 -3.40
N VAL A 84 -4.78 10.43 -2.50
CA VAL A 84 -4.05 9.21 -2.87
C VAL A 84 -4.90 8.02 -2.48
N THR A 85 -5.14 7.12 -3.42
CA THR A 85 -5.72 5.80 -3.16
C THR A 85 -4.69 4.72 -3.44
N THR A 86 -4.71 3.67 -2.63
CA THR A 86 -3.75 2.58 -2.70
C THR A 86 -4.45 1.24 -2.61
N GLN A 87 -3.79 0.19 -3.06
CA GLN A 87 -4.25 -1.17 -2.86
C GLN A 87 -4.20 -1.54 -1.36
N ARG A 88 -5.23 -2.25 -0.87
CA ARG A 88 -5.26 -2.78 0.49
C ARG A 88 -4.57 -4.14 0.57
N GLY A 89 -3.98 -4.46 1.73
CA GLY A 89 -3.35 -5.76 1.94
C GLY A 89 -1.96 -5.89 1.34
N THR A 90 -1.35 -4.81 0.85
CA THR A 90 0.06 -4.80 0.45
C THR A 90 0.90 -4.29 1.61
N LEU A 91 1.89 -5.08 2.00
CA LEU A 91 2.74 -4.83 3.16
C LEU A 91 4.17 -4.52 2.75
N VAL A 92 4.71 -3.43 3.28
CA VAL A 92 6.12 -3.03 3.14
C VAL A 92 6.80 -3.06 4.50
N ALA A 93 7.91 -3.78 4.60
CA ALA A 93 8.76 -3.76 5.78
C ALA A 93 9.85 -2.70 5.61
N LEU A 94 9.89 -1.72 6.50
CA LEU A 94 10.85 -0.62 6.47
C LEU A 94 11.79 -0.69 7.67
N ASP A 95 13.02 -0.21 7.51
CA ASP A 95 13.91 0.09 8.62
C ASP A 95 13.52 1.42 9.31
N HIS A 96 14.26 1.78 10.34
CA HIS A 96 14.02 3.03 11.09
C HIS A 96 14.34 4.31 10.28
N GLU A 97 15.04 4.17 9.17
CA GLU A 97 15.36 5.25 8.24
C GLU A 97 14.34 5.32 7.08
N GLY A 98 13.34 4.43 7.08
CA GLY A 98 12.30 4.37 6.06
C GLY A 98 12.70 3.63 4.79
N ARG A 99 13.82 2.89 4.78
CA ARG A 99 14.27 2.13 3.61
C ARG A 99 13.63 0.74 3.60
N PRO A 100 13.20 0.25 2.45
CA PRO A 100 12.66 -1.10 2.34
C PRO A 100 13.68 -2.15 2.75
N LEU A 101 13.28 -3.07 3.60
CA LEU A 101 14.10 -4.21 4.03
C LEU A 101 14.02 -5.38 3.05
N ARG A 102 12.95 -5.42 2.26
CA ARG A 102 12.66 -6.45 1.26
C ARG A 102 11.60 -5.94 0.28
N PRO A 103 11.35 -6.66 -0.83
CA PRO A 103 10.20 -6.38 -1.70
C PRO A 103 8.88 -6.39 -0.92
N ALA A 104 7.92 -5.59 -1.39
CA ALA A 104 6.57 -5.57 -0.83
C ALA A 104 5.89 -6.93 -0.99
N ILE A 105 5.18 -7.37 0.04
CA ILE A 105 4.27 -8.52 -0.05
C ILE A 105 2.93 -7.98 -0.53
N THR A 106 2.47 -8.42 -1.69
CA THR A 106 1.24 -7.91 -2.28
C THR A 106 0.02 -8.67 -1.73
N TRP A 107 -1.16 -8.07 -1.85
CA TRP A 107 -2.42 -8.66 -1.41
C TRP A 107 -2.79 -9.99 -2.09
N LEU A 108 -2.10 -10.34 -3.20
CA LEU A 108 -2.24 -11.62 -3.90
C LEU A 108 -1.46 -12.75 -3.24
N ASP A 109 -0.59 -12.41 -2.29
CA ASP A 109 0.28 -13.38 -1.62
C ASP A 109 -0.53 -14.36 -0.77
N GLN A 110 -0.15 -15.64 -0.81
CA GLN A 110 -0.86 -16.72 -0.14
C GLN A 110 -0.10 -17.31 1.05
N ARG A 111 1.04 -16.69 1.42
CA ARG A 111 1.80 -17.18 2.58
C ARG A 111 1.04 -16.89 3.87
N LYS A 112 1.10 -17.85 4.81
CA LYS A 112 0.37 -17.78 6.08
C LYS A 112 1.33 -17.96 7.26
N ALA A 113 1.00 -17.28 8.35
CA ALA A 113 1.70 -17.49 9.61
C ALA A 113 1.38 -18.89 10.17
N THR A 114 2.42 -19.62 10.56
CA THR A 114 2.28 -20.94 11.19
C THR A 114 2.15 -20.83 12.70
N GLN A 115 2.80 -19.82 13.30
CA GLN A 115 2.73 -19.54 14.73
C GLN A 115 1.85 -18.30 14.93
N LEU A 116 0.82 -18.43 15.74
CA LEU A 116 -0.07 -17.32 16.02
C LEU A 116 0.43 -16.52 17.23
N PRO A 117 0.29 -15.18 17.21
CA PRO A 117 0.59 -14.36 18.38
C PRO A 117 -0.21 -14.81 19.58
N HIS A 118 0.40 -14.75 20.76
CA HIS A 118 -0.28 -15.11 22.00
C HIS A 118 -1.40 -14.10 22.30
N ILE A 119 -2.62 -14.62 22.45
CA ILE A 119 -3.76 -13.85 22.92
C ILE A 119 -3.96 -14.12 24.41
N ALA A 120 -4.08 -13.08 25.23
CA ALA A 120 -4.32 -13.21 26.67
C ALA A 120 -5.56 -14.07 26.94
N ALA A 121 -5.51 -14.87 28.01
CA ALA A 121 -6.53 -15.89 28.31
C ALA A 121 -7.96 -15.31 28.40
N TRP A 122 -8.10 -14.11 28.95
CA TRP A 122 -9.39 -13.43 29.07
C TRP A 122 -9.99 -13.03 27.73
N TRP A 123 -9.18 -12.60 26.75
CA TRP A 123 -9.64 -12.36 25.38
C TRP A 123 -10.05 -13.66 24.70
N ARG A 124 -9.28 -14.73 24.90
CA ARG A 124 -9.64 -16.05 24.35
C ARG A 124 -10.99 -16.52 24.88
N ALA A 125 -11.24 -16.33 26.19
CA ALA A 125 -12.54 -16.64 26.79
C ALA A 125 -13.68 -15.79 26.20
N ALA A 126 -13.45 -14.49 26.02
CA ALA A 126 -14.42 -13.59 25.40
C ALA A 126 -14.73 -13.99 23.94
N PHE A 127 -13.71 -14.32 23.15
CA PHE A 127 -13.89 -14.76 21.76
C PHE A 127 -14.59 -16.14 21.67
N ALA A 128 -14.31 -17.03 22.60
CA ALA A 128 -15.01 -18.31 22.68
C ALA A 128 -16.50 -18.11 23.01
N LEU A 129 -16.82 -17.23 23.97
CA LEU A 129 -18.20 -16.89 24.31
C LEU A 129 -18.94 -16.26 23.13
N ALA A 130 -18.28 -15.37 22.38
CA ALA A 130 -18.82 -14.74 21.18
C ALA A 130 -18.82 -15.68 19.96
N ARG A 131 -18.28 -16.89 20.05
CA ARG A 131 -18.13 -17.87 18.96
C ARG A 131 -17.34 -17.36 17.75
N VAL A 132 -16.42 -16.44 17.97
CA VAL A 132 -15.58 -15.83 16.91
C VAL A 132 -14.11 -16.28 16.95
N GLY A 133 -13.74 -17.19 17.85
CA GLY A 133 -12.35 -17.65 18.02
C GLY A 133 -11.72 -18.15 16.71
N GLY A 134 -12.42 -18.97 15.93
CA GLY A 134 -11.93 -19.46 14.64
C GLY A 134 -11.72 -18.35 13.61
N THR A 135 -12.55 -17.32 13.63
CA THR A 135 -12.41 -16.14 12.75
C THR A 135 -11.16 -15.34 13.12
N ILE A 136 -10.89 -15.18 14.41
CA ILE A 136 -9.69 -14.50 14.90
C ILE A 136 -8.43 -15.27 14.50
N ASP A 137 -8.39 -16.59 14.69
CA ASP A 137 -7.28 -17.44 14.29
C ASP A 137 -7.06 -17.38 12.78
N PHE A 138 -8.12 -17.35 11.98
CA PHE A 138 -8.04 -17.19 10.54
C PHE A 138 -7.35 -15.87 10.17
N PHE A 139 -7.84 -14.74 10.68
CA PHE A 139 -7.24 -13.43 10.38
C PHE A 139 -5.79 -13.32 10.87
N GLN A 140 -5.45 -13.93 12.00
CA GLN A 140 -4.06 -13.95 12.47
C GLN A 140 -3.14 -14.75 11.53
N ARG A 141 -3.62 -15.81 10.90
CA ARG A 141 -2.85 -16.61 9.93
C ARG A 141 -2.67 -15.87 8.62
N GLU A 142 -3.71 -15.18 8.14
CA GLU A 142 -3.69 -14.42 6.89
C GLU A 142 -2.89 -13.11 7.00
N ALA A 143 -2.62 -12.62 8.21
CA ALA A 143 -1.88 -11.39 8.40
C ALA A 143 -0.40 -11.56 8.06
N GLU A 144 0.06 -10.98 6.97
CA GLU A 144 1.44 -11.03 6.47
C GLU A 144 2.44 -10.51 7.52
N VAL A 145 2.01 -9.58 8.38
CA VAL A 145 2.83 -9.08 9.50
C VAL A 145 3.21 -10.19 10.47
N ASN A 146 2.33 -11.15 10.72
CA ASN A 146 2.61 -12.28 11.59
C ASN A 146 3.60 -13.25 10.93
N TRP A 147 3.49 -13.46 9.62
CA TRP A 147 4.46 -14.20 8.86
C TRP A 147 5.85 -13.53 8.90
N LEU A 148 5.92 -12.22 8.69
CA LEU A 148 7.17 -11.46 8.79
C LEU A 148 7.79 -11.55 10.18
N ALA A 149 6.98 -11.49 11.24
CA ALA A 149 7.47 -11.62 12.61
C ALA A 149 8.14 -12.97 12.88
N GLN A 150 7.66 -14.05 12.24
CA GLN A 150 8.26 -15.38 12.33
C GLN A 150 9.55 -15.52 11.52
N HIS A 151 9.64 -14.77 10.42
CA HIS A 151 10.75 -14.87 9.46
C HIS A 151 11.67 -13.63 9.51
N ARG A 152 11.91 -13.09 10.71
CA ARG A 152 12.76 -11.90 10.90
C ARG A 152 14.13 -11.99 10.24
N ALA A 153 14.70 -13.20 10.16
CA ALA A 153 15.97 -13.45 9.47
C ALA A 153 15.90 -13.12 7.97
N SER A 154 14.73 -13.21 7.34
CA SER A 154 14.53 -12.85 5.93
C SER A 154 14.52 -11.34 5.67
N CYS A 155 14.46 -10.53 6.75
CA CYS A 155 14.54 -9.07 6.67
C CYS A 155 15.96 -8.53 6.83
N GLY A 156 17.00 -9.38 6.75
CA GLY A 156 18.42 -9.01 6.91
C GLY A 156 18.83 -8.93 8.39
N ALA A 157 19.77 -9.79 8.79
CA ALA A 157 20.17 -10.02 10.19
C ALA A 157 20.74 -8.76 10.91
N ALA A 158 21.13 -7.71 10.20
CA ALA A 158 21.77 -6.53 10.78
C ALA A 158 20.82 -5.50 11.40
N ARG A 159 19.48 -5.65 11.23
CA ARG A 159 18.51 -4.58 11.56
C ARG A 159 17.24 -5.06 12.26
N ALA A 160 17.32 -6.20 12.91
CA ALA A 160 16.17 -6.93 13.49
C ALA A 160 15.39 -6.23 14.62
N ASN A 161 15.76 -5.03 15.05
CA ASN A 161 15.17 -4.39 16.21
C ASN A 161 14.11 -3.33 15.91
N CYS A 162 13.82 -3.01 14.65
CA CYS A 162 12.83 -1.99 14.35
C CYS A 162 12.11 -2.27 13.02
N CYS A 163 11.23 -3.26 13.02
CA CYS A 163 10.32 -3.48 11.89
C CYS A 163 9.06 -2.62 12.10
N CYS A 164 9.05 -1.40 11.59
CA CYS A 164 7.80 -0.67 11.39
C CYS A 164 7.13 -1.22 10.13
N CYS A 165 6.15 -2.09 10.30
CA CYS A 165 5.29 -2.51 9.19
C CYS A 165 4.27 -1.40 8.93
N ARG A 166 4.27 -0.84 7.73
CA ARG A 166 3.22 0.06 7.26
C ARG A 166 2.49 -0.60 6.11
N ALA A 167 1.17 -0.62 6.19
CA ALA A 167 0.33 -0.92 5.02
C ALA A 167 0.35 0.31 4.10
N ILE A 168 0.50 0.08 2.83
CA ILE A 168 0.39 1.11 1.79
C ILE A 168 -1.08 1.25 1.41
#